data_a13d8b6684af22ea7da23fc0db7acb49
#
_entry.id   a13d8b6684af22ea7da23fc0db7acb49
#
_cell.length_a   1.000
_cell.length_b   1.000
_cell.length_c   1.000
_cell.angle_alpha   90.00
_cell.angle_beta   90.00
_cell.angle_gamma   90.00
#
_symmetry.space_group_name_H-M   'P 1'
#
loop_
_entity.id
_entity.type
_entity.pdbx_description
1 polymer ?
#
loop_
_entity_poly.entity_id
_entity_poly.type
_entity_poly.pdbx_seq_one_letter_code
_entity_poly.pdbx_strand_id
1 'polypeptide(L)'
;YPDRFAFEEARDGFDYLYDIDRLADLPGKKLHAKRNHIHRLDEAYPGWDWTPMTQADIAPCLAMDAAWHQEALTREAAEGGLSTLDDEHRALVLALENREALGLDGIVLRWQEEILGFTLVALLTENVFDVHFERARGDIQGAYPAVNRSFARYIREKYPQVRYLDREDDMGLPGLRKAKESYYPDYLEVNFSAVEIRCDLTSRPKTEG
;
A
#
# COMPACT_ATOMS: atom_id res chain seq x y z
N TYR A 1 29.72 1.46 9.41
CA TYR A 1 30.39 0.28 9.99
C TYR A 1 30.57 -0.84 8.93
N PRO A 2 31.28 -0.57 7.79
CA PRO A 2 31.38 -1.54 6.70
C PRO A 2 32.06 -2.86 7.10
N ASP A 3 32.90 -2.84 8.13
CA ASP A 3 33.55 -4.06 8.62
C ASP A 3 32.71 -4.93 9.55
N ARG A 4 31.51 -4.46 9.92
CA ARG A 4 30.60 -5.17 10.83
C ARG A 4 29.35 -5.72 10.14
N PHE A 5 28.97 -5.14 9.01
CA PHE A 5 27.74 -5.50 8.30
C PHE A 5 28.02 -5.75 6.83
N ALA A 6 27.49 -6.84 6.32
CA ALA A 6 27.28 -7.04 4.89
C ALA A 6 25.90 -6.48 4.51
N PHE A 7 25.82 -5.84 3.34
CA PHE A 7 24.58 -5.32 2.82
C PHE A 7 24.17 -6.14 1.60
N GLU A 8 22.96 -6.65 1.62
CA GLU A 8 22.38 -7.46 0.55
C GLU A 8 21.11 -6.78 0.07
N GLU A 9 20.91 -6.73 -1.26
CA GLU A 9 19.67 -6.20 -1.82
C GLU A 9 18.48 -7.06 -1.39
N ALA A 10 17.50 -6.44 -0.76
CA ALA A 10 16.27 -7.08 -0.31
C ALA A 10 15.16 -6.85 -1.34
N ARG A 11 15.19 -7.59 -2.48
CA ARG A 11 14.27 -7.39 -3.62
C ARG A 11 12.79 -7.39 -3.21
N ASP A 12 12.43 -8.19 -2.24
CA ASP A 12 11.04 -8.32 -1.76
C ASP A 12 10.60 -7.10 -0.93
N GLY A 13 11.56 -6.30 -0.47
CA GLY A 13 11.35 -5.03 0.21
C GLY A 13 11.61 -3.80 -0.66
N PHE A 14 11.63 -3.92 -1.98
CA PHE A 14 11.77 -2.73 -2.86
C PHE A 14 10.46 -1.99 -2.96
N ASP A 15 10.48 -0.68 -2.72
CA ASP A 15 9.30 0.15 -2.80
C ASP A 15 8.96 0.57 -4.23
N TYR A 16 7.67 0.65 -4.50
CA TYR A 16 7.13 0.93 -5.82
C TYR A 16 6.63 2.37 -5.90
N LEU A 17 7.41 3.24 -6.58
CA LEU A 17 7.08 4.65 -6.76
C LEU A 17 6.44 4.90 -8.12
N TYR A 18 5.36 5.67 -8.10
CA TYR A 18 4.58 6.03 -9.28
C TYR A 18 4.43 7.53 -9.40
N ASP A 19 4.63 8.06 -10.60
CA ASP A 19 4.29 9.44 -10.92
C ASP A 19 2.78 9.68 -10.69
N ILE A 20 2.48 10.73 -9.93
CA ILE A 20 1.12 11.03 -9.49
C ILE A 20 0.17 11.34 -10.65
N ASP A 21 0.65 12.04 -11.70
CA ASP A 21 -0.15 12.35 -12.88
C ASP A 21 -0.55 11.08 -13.62
N ARG A 22 0.36 10.11 -13.67
CA ARG A 22 0.08 8.80 -14.27
C ARG A 22 -0.99 8.01 -13.54
N LEU A 23 -0.96 8.00 -12.21
CA LEU A 23 -1.98 7.32 -11.42
C LEU A 23 -3.32 8.07 -11.47
N ALA A 24 -3.30 9.39 -11.46
CA ALA A 24 -4.50 10.24 -11.51
C ALA A 24 -5.25 10.14 -12.85
N ASP A 25 -4.52 10.03 -13.97
CA ASP A 25 -5.11 10.11 -15.31
C ASP A 25 -5.12 8.76 -16.03
N LEU A 26 -4.29 7.78 -15.59
CA LEU A 26 -4.15 6.45 -16.18
C LEU A 26 -3.97 6.48 -17.71
N PRO A 27 -3.00 7.23 -18.26
CA PRO A 27 -2.90 7.49 -19.70
C PRO A 27 -2.45 6.28 -20.51
N GLY A 28 -2.73 6.33 -21.80
CA GLY A 28 -2.17 5.41 -22.80
C GLY A 28 -2.77 4.00 -22.79
N LYS A 29 -2.19 3.14 -23.64
CA LYS A 29 -2.67 1.76 -23.84
C LYS A 29 -2.36 0.84 -22.66
N LYS A 30 -1.20 1.04 -22.01
CA LYS A 30 -0.76 0.19 -20.88
C LYS A 30 -1.76 0.20 -19.72
N LEU A 31 -2.34 1.36 -19.40
CA LEU A 31 -3.29 1.53 -18.30
C LEU A 31 -4.77 1.43 -18.75
N HIS A 32 -5.03 1.05 -20.00
CA HIS A 32 -6.38 0.88 -20.52
C HIS A 32 -7.23 -0.11 -19.69
N ALA A 33 -6.63 -1.22 -19.27
CA ALA A 33 -7.32 -2.19 -18.43
C ALA A 33 -7.81 -1.59 -17.10
N LYS A 34 -7.01 -0.70 -16.48
CA LYS A 34 -7.39 -0.01 -15.24
C LYS A 34 -8.58 0.92 -15.47
N ARG A 35 -8.57 1.69 -16.57
CA ARG A 35 -9.73 2.53 -16.94
C ARG A 35 -10.98 1.71 -17.22
N ASN A 36 -10.85 0.57 -17.90
CA ASN A 36 -11.98 -0.34 -18.14
C ASN A 36 -12.57 -0.91 -16.85
N HIS A 37 -11.74 -1.24 -15.86
CA HIS A 37 -12.22 -1.69 -14.56
C HIS A 37 -13.02 -0.59 -13.85
N ILE A 38 -12.54 0.66 -13.91
CA ILE A 38 -13.27 1.80 -13.34
C ILE A 38 -14.57 2.06 -14.09
N HIS A 39 -14.56 1.97 -15.43
CA HIS A 39 -15.78 2.12 -16.21
C HIS A 39 -16.86 1.07 -15.85
N ARG A 40 -16.45 -0.17 -15.55
CA ARG A 40 -17.39 -1.19 -15.06
C ARG A 40 -17.93 -0.85 -13.67
N LEU A 41 -17.13 -0.20 -12.83
CA LEU A 41 -17.64 0.33 -11.55
C LEU A 41 -18.67 1.43 -11.81
N ASP A 42 -18.40 2.36 -12.76
CA ASP A 42 -19.32 3.43 -13.14
C ASP A 42 -20.69 2.88 -13.60
N GLU A 43 -20.68 1.76 -14.32
CA GLU A 43 -21.88 1.10 -14.82
C GLU A 43 -22.66 0.36 -13.72
N ALA A 44 -21.94 -0.33 -12.83
CA ALA A 44 -22.53 -1.17 -11.78
C ALA A 44 -22.98 -0.37 -10.55
N TYR A 45 -22.31 0.73 -10.25
CA TYR A 45 -22.52 1.59 -9.07
C TYR A 45 -22.67 3.06 -9.48
N PRO A 46 -23.68 3.42 -10.27
CA PRO A 46 -23.83 4.77 -10.79
C PRO A 46 -23.96 5.78 -9.65
N GLY A 47 -23.16 6.86 -9.73
CA GLY A 47 -23.13 7.90 -8.72
C GLY A 47 -22.23 7.58 -7.51
N TRP A 48 -21.37 6.57 -7.59
CA TRP A 48 -20.28 6.45 -6.63
C TRP A 48 -19.40 7.71 -6.65
N ASP A 49 -18.87 8.07 -5.49
CA ASP A 49 -18.01 9.25 -5.35
C ASP A 49 -16.97 9.01 -4.25
N TRP A 50 -16.04 9.93 -4.11
CA TRP A 50 -15.05 9.90 -3.05
C TRP A 50 -14.99 11.24 -2.31
N THR A 51 -14.64 11.18 -1.05
CA THR A 51 -14.45 12.35 -0.19
C THR A 51 -13.17 12.22 0.61
N PRO A 52 -12.52 13.35 1.00
CA PRO A 52 -11.49 13.30 2.02
C PRO A 52 -12.04 12.62 3.29
N MET A 53 -11.21 11.78 3.90
CA MET A 53 -11.58 11.04 5.11
C MET A 53 -11.76 11.98 6.30
N THR A 54 -12.84 11.80 7.03
CA THR A 54 -13.18 12.56 8.25
C THR A 54 -13.27 11.62 9.46
N GLN A 55 -13.44 12.18 10.65
CA GLN A 55 -13.65 11.39 11.87
C GLN A 55 -14.91 10.51 11.80
N ALA A 56 -15.94 10.95 11.11
CA ALA A 56 -17.17 10.19 10.95
C ALA A 56 -17.00 8.91 10.11
N ASP A 57 -15.93 8.83 9.33
CA ASP A 57 -15.63 7.71 8.43
C ASP A 57 -14.91 6.56 9.12
N ILE A 58 -14.32 6.81 10.30
CA ILE A 58 -13.47 5.83 10.99
C ILE A 58 -14.26 4.55 11.30
N ALA A 59 -15.41 4.65 11.96
CA ALA A 59 -16.18 3.47 12.33
C ALA A 59 -16.69 2.68 11.09
N PRO A 60 -17.21 3.31 10.02
CA PRO A 60 -17.55 2.60 8.79
C PRO A 60 -16.34 1.95 8.09
N CYS A 61 -15.17 2.60 8.08
CA CYS A 61 -13.95 2.02 7.51
C CYS A 61 -13.47 0.80 8.30
N LEU A 62 -13.51 0.87 9.64
CA LEU A 62 -13.21 -0.27 10.51
C LEU A 62 -14.16 -1.45 10.27
N ALA A 63 -15.45 -1.19 10.09
CA ALA A 63 -16.42 -2.24 9.80
C ALA A 63 -16.15 -2.91 8.44
N MET A 64 -15.81 -2.11 7.42
CA MET A 64 -15.41 -2.66 6.11
C MET A 64 -14.14 -3.50 6.20
N ASP A 65 -13.10 -3.01 6.90
CA ASP A 65 -11.84 -3.74 7.05
C ASP A 65 -12.02 -5.04 7.85
N ALA A 66 -12.83 -5.04 8.90
CA ALA A 66 -13.14 -6.25 9.66
C ALA A 66 -13.80 -7.34 8.79
N ALA A 67 -14.71 -6.97 7.89
CA ALA A 67 -15.30 -7.90 6.94
C ALA A 67 -14.26 -8.42 5.93
N TRP A 68 -13.44 -7.54 5.38
CA TRP A 68 -12.33 -7.89 4.48
C TRP A 68 -11.33 -8.84 5.17
N HIS A 69 -10.95 -8.57 6.42
CA HIS A 69 -10.02 -9.39 7.21
C HIS A 69 -10.56 -10.81 7.42
N GLN A 70 -11.83 -10.98 7.77
CA GLN A 70 -12.45 -12.30 7.93
C GLN A 70 -12.45 -13.11 6.61
N GLU A 71 -12.72 -12.48 5.49
CA GLU A 71 -12.67 -13.11 4.17
C GLU A 71 -11.23 -13.50 3.81
N ALA A 72 -10.25 -12.63 4.10
CA ALA A 72 -8.83 -12.87 3.83
C ALA A 72 -8.29 -14.03 4.67
N LEU A 73 -8.60 -14.09 5.97
CA LEU A 73 -8.22 -15.20 6.86
C LEU A 73 -8.81 -16.54 6.37
N THR A 74 -10.07 -16.53 5.93
CA THR A 74 -10.72 -17.75 5.41
C THR A 74 -10.01 -18.26 4.16
N ARG A 75 -9.58 -17.37 3.27
CA ARG A 75 -8.83 -17.72 2.07
C ARG A 75 -7.43 -18.24 2.38
N GLU A 76 -6.67 -17.56 3.26
CA GLU A 76 -5.34 -18.01 3.67
C GLU A 76 -5.34 -19.36 4.37
N ALA A 77 -6.30 -19.59 5.25
CA ALA A 77 -6.45 -20.89 5.91
C ALA A 77 -6.66 -22.04 4.90
N ALA A 78 -7.32 -21.77 3.78
CA ALA A 78 -7.51 -22.72 2.70
C ALA A 78 -6.22 -22.95 1.89
N GLU A 79 -5.31 -21.97 1.83
CA GLU A 79 -4.04 -22.02 1.09
C GLU A 79 -2.85 -22.47 1.94
N GLY A 80 -3.02 -22.65 3.27
CA GLY A 80 -1.98 -23.14 4.21
C GLY A 80 -0.89 -22.10 4.52
N GLY A 81 -1.19 -20.80 4.38
CA GLY A 81 -0.27 -19.69 4.65
C GLY A 81 -0.07 -19.41 6.14
N LEU A 82 1.08 -18.80 6.48
CA LEU A 82 1.31 -18.15 7.77
C LEU A 82 0.88 -16.69 7.65
N SER A 83 -0.16 -16.30 8.39
CA SER A 83 -0.79 -15.01 8.25
C SER A 83 -0.08 -13.91 9.03
N THR A 84 0.19 -12.79 8.36
CA THR A 84 0.48 -11.49 8.99
C THR A 84 -0.77 -10.59 9.03
N LEU A 85 -1.93 -11.10 8.58
CA LEU A 85 -3.18 -10.35 8.44
C LEU A 85 -3.69 -9.78 9.77
N ASP A 86 -3.49 -10.50 10.88
CA ASP A 86 -3.89 -10.02 12.20
C ASP A 86 -3.06 -8.79 12.64
N ASP A 87 -1.76 -8.79 12.35
CA ASP A 87 -0.89 -7.66 12.67
C ASP A 87 -1.20 -6.47 11.76
N GLU A 88 -1.45 -6.70 10.47
CA GLU A 88 -1.86 -5.68 9.52
C GLU A 88 -3.22 -5.06 9.90
N HIS A 89 -4.20 -5.88 10.26
CA HIS A 89 -5.50 -5.41 10.77
C HIS A 89 -5.33 -4.55 12.02
N ARG A 90 -4.53 -5.00 13.01
CA ARG A 90 -4.26 -4.23 14.24
C ARG A 90 -3.57 -2.90 13.94
N ALA A 91 -2.59 -2.90 13.02
CA ALA A 91 -1.92 -1.68 12.60
C ALA A 91 -2.90 -0.69 11.96
N LEU A 92 -3.78 -1.17 11.09
CA LEU A 92 -4.82 -0.34 10.47
C LEU A 92 -5.81 0.23 11.48
N VAL A 93 -6.28 -0.57 12.46
CA VAL A 93 -7.15 -0.09 13.54
C VAL A 93 -6.48 1.05 14.29
N LEU A 94 -5.24 0.86 14.73
CA LEU A 94 -4.47 1.89 15.43
C LEU A 94 -4.26 3.15 14.57
N ALA A 95 -3.97 2.99 13.28
CA ALA A 95 -3.79 4.09 12.36
C ALA A 95 -5.07 4.90 12.17
N LEU A 96 -6.21 4.25 11.99
CA LEU A 96 -7.52 4.91 11.87
C LEU A 96 -7.92 5.65 13.13
N GLU A 97 -7.78 5.01 14.30
CA GLU A 97 -8.15 5.61 15.60
C GLU A 97 -7.25 6.80 15.95
N ASN A 98 -6.00 6.81 15.54
CA ASN A 98 -5.02 7.85 15.82
C ASN A 98 -4.68 8.72 14.61
N ARG A 99 -5.49 8.70 13.57
CA ARG A 99 -5.24 9.33 12.26
C ARG A 99 -4.76 10.78 12.37
N GLU A 100 -5.45 11.60 13.17
CA GLU A 100 -5.09 13.01 13.34
C GLU A 100 -3.76 13.20 14.08
N ALA A 101 -3.53 12.43 15.15
CA ALA A 101 -2.30 12.49 15.92
C ALA A 101 -1.08 12.01 15.10
N LEU A 102 -1.27 11.07 14.18
CA LEU A 102 -0.26 10.56 13.27
C LEU A 102 -0.11 11.43 12.00
N GLY A 103 -0.96 12.44 11.83
CA GLY A 103 -0.94 13.29 10.63
C GLY A 103 -1.29 12.55 9.33
N LEU A 104 -2.06 11.45 9.44
CA LEU A 104 -2.46 10.67 8.28
C LEU A 104 -3.59 11.36 7.52
N ASP A 105 -3.44 11.37 6.20
CA ASP A 105 -4.47 11.80 5.25
C ASP A 105 -5.10 10.59 4.57
N GLY A 106 -6.15 10.80 3.79
CA GLY A 106 -6.79 9.72 3.05
C GLY A 106 -8.11 10.12 2.42
N ILE A 107 -8.64 9.21 1.64
CA ILE A 107 -9.97 9.34 1.05
C ILE A 107 -10.83 8.12 1.38
N VAL A 108 -12.14 8.30 1.27
CA VAL A 108 -13.13 7.23 1.32
C VAL A 108 -13.93 7.22 0.03
N LEU A 109 -14.02 6.06 -0.59
CA LEU A 109 -14.83 5.80 -1.78
C LEU A 109 -16.18 5.24 -1.34
N ARG A 110 -17.28 5.81 -1.85
CA ARG A 110 -18.65 5.46 -1.43
C ARG A 110 -19.59 5.26 -2.61
N TRP A 111 -20.56 4.46 -2.37
CA TRP A 111 -21.79 4.39 -3.17
C TRP A 111 -22.97 4.36 -2.21
N GLN A 112 -23.81 5.40 -2.27
CA GLN A 112 -24.85 5.63 -1.26
C GLN A 112 -24.23 5.65 0.16
N GLU A 113 -24.74 4.82 1.07
CA GLU A 113 -24.20 4.70 2.45
C GLU A 113 -23.07 3.66 2.58
N GLU A 114 -22.74 2.92 1.50
CA GLU A 114 -21.75 1.86 1.54
C GLU A 114 -20.34 2.38 1.23
N ILE A 115 -19.35 1.93 2.02
CA ILE A 115 -17.94 2.15 1.71
C ILE A 115 -17.48 1.07 0.72
N LEU A 116 -16.94 1.52 -0.41
CA LEU A 116 -16.35 0.67 -1.44
C LEU A 116 -14.84 0.50 -1.26
N GLY A 117 -14.22 1.45 -0.58
CA GLY A 117 -12.80 1.44 -0.28
C GLY A 117 -12.31 2.72 0.37
N PHE A 118 -11.07 2.70 0.84
CA PHE A 118 -10.40 3.85 1.44
C PHE A 118 -8.89 3.75 1.37
N THR A 119 -8.20 4.85 1.63
CA THR A 119 -6.74 4.91 1.79
C THR A 119 -6.36 5.63 3.08
N LEU A 120 -5.17 5.28 3.62
CA LEU A 120 -4.47 6.06 4.63
C LEU A 120 -3.02 6.25 4.20
N VAL A 121 -2.54 7.47 4.30
CA VAL A 121 -1.26 7.90 3.75
C VAL A 121 -0.59 8.92 4.64
N ALA A 122 0.73 9.04 4.54
CA ALA A 122 1.52 10.09 5.16
C ALA A 122 2.47 10.73 4.15
N LEU A 123 2.84 11.99 4.42
CA LEU A 123 3.92 12.65 3.68
C LEU A 123 5.26 12.04 4.11
N LEU A 124 5.93 11.34 3.20
CA LEU A 124 7.22 10.71 3.46
C LEU A 124 8.38 11.71 3.27
N THR A 125 8.32 12.45 2.17
CA THR A 125 9.29 13.51 1.87
C THR A 125 8.55 14.72 1.29
N GLU A 126 9.27 15.79 1.00
CA GLU A 126 8.72 17.02 0.41
C GLU A 126 7.83 16.77 -0.83
N ASN A 127 8.13 15.70 -1.59
CA ASN A 127 7.50 15.40 -2.88
C ASN A 127 7.01 13.94 -3.04
N VAL A 128 7.02 13.15 -1.97
CA VAL A 128 6.55 11.76 -1.95
C VAL A 128 5.54 11.54 -0.83
N PHE A 129 4.36 11.01 -1.15
CA PHE A 129 3.43 10.45 -0.20
C PHE A 129 3.58 8.93 -0.14
N ASP A 130 3.54 8.40 1.06
CA ASP A 130 3.56 6.97 1.34
C ASP A 130 2.14 6.46 1.58
N VAL A 131 1.77 5.39 0.88
CA VAL A 131 0.44 4.75 0.95
C VAL A 131 0.51 3.57 1.91
N HIS A 132 0.31 3.81 3.20
CA HIS A 132 0.35 2.78 4.22
C HIS A 132 -0.78 1.76 4.11
N PHE A 133 -1.98 2.23 3.79
CA PHE A 133 -3.13 1.34 3.63
C PHE A 133 -3.97 1.73 2.43
N GLU A 134 -4.25 0.76 1.58
CA GLU A 134 -5.21 0.85 0.49
C GLU A 134 -6.14 -0.35 0.61
N ARG A 135 -7.41 -0.11 0.93
CA ARG A 135 -8.45 -1.11 1.07
C ARG A 135 -9.58 -0.87 0.09
N ALA A 136 -10.03 -1.92 -0.55
CA ALA A 136 -11.24 -1.89 -1.35
C ALA A 136 -11.97 -3.23 -1.29
N ARG A 137 -13.27 -3.22 -1.53
CA ARG A 137 -14.08 -4.43 -1.61
C ARG A 137 -13.63 -5.28 -2.80
N GLY A 138 -13.11 -6.47 -2.50
CA GLY A 138 -12.58 -7.41 -3.50
C GLY A 138 -13.66 -8.02 -4.39
N ASP A 139 -14.90 -8.09 -3.91
CA ASP A 139 -16.09 -8.55 -4.64
C ASP A 139 -16.61 -7.50 -5.65
N ILE A 140 -16.15 -6.24 -5.55
CA ILE A 140 -16.57 -5.15 -6.45
C ILE A 140 -15.48 -4.89 -7.49
N GLN A 141 -15.80 -5.27 -8.73
CA GLN A 141 -14.90 -5.04 -9.85
C GLN A 141 -14.66 -3.54 -10.07
N GLY A 142 -13.40 -3.13 -10.04
CA GLY A 142 -13.00 -1.74 -10.28
C GLY A 142 -12.85 -0.89 -9.03
N ALA A 143 -13.21 -1.39 -7.84
CA ALA A 143 -13.07 -0.63 -6.59
C ALA A 143 -11.60 -0.26 -6.31
N TYR A 144 -10.66 -1.21 -6.35
CA TYR A 144 -9.23 -0.91 -6.16
C TYR A 144 -8.67 0.13 -7.16
N PRO A 145 -8.85 -0.02 -8.49
CA PRO A 145 -8.43 1.03 -9.42
C PRO A 145 -9.11 2.38 -9.21
N ALA A 146 -10.36 2.39 -8.76
CA ALA A 146 -11.08 3.63 -8.47
C ALA A 146 -10.51 4.34 -7.24
N VAL A 147 -10.26 3.60 -6.14
CA VAL A 147 -9.60 4.12 -4.93
C VAL A 147 -8.25 4.73 -5.30
N ASN A 148 -7.40 3.97 -5.98
CA ASN A 148 -6.05 4.40 -6.36
C ASN A 148 -6.07 5.67 -7.22
N ARG A 149 -6.89 5.71 -8.28
CA ARG A 149 -7.03 6.89 -9.13
C ARG A 149 -7.57 8.10 -8.38
N SER A 150 -8.62 7.91 -7.59
CA SER A 150 -9.27 8.99 -6.85
C SER A 150 -8.33 9.58 -5.81
N PHE A 151 -7.59 8.72 -5.13
CA PHE A 151 -6.56 9.13 -4.17
C PHE A 151 -5.45 9.95 -4.86
N ALA A 152 -4.89 9.47 -5.98
CA ALA A 152 -3.89 10.20 -6.73
C ALA A 152 -4.38 11.61 -7.16
N ARG A 153 -5.63 11.73 -7.58
CA ARG A 153 -6.27 13.02 -7.91
C ARG A 153 -6.38 13.93 -6.69
N TYR A 154 -6.81 13.39 -5.55
CA TYR A 154 -6.91 14.14 -4.31
C TYR A 154 -5.56 14.70 -3.86
N ILE A 155 -4.51 13.86 -3.84
CA ILE A 155 -3.16 14.32 -3.44
C ILE A 155 -2.61 15.33 -4.42
N ARG A 156 -2.75 15.12 -5.72
CA ARG A 156 -2.30 16.07 -6.76
C ARG A 156 -2.93 17.46 -6.60
N GLU A 157 -4.21 17.50 -6.23
CA GLU A 157 -4.93 18.76 -6.04
C GLU A 157 -4.53 19.45 -4.73
N LYS A 158 -4.48 18.69 -3.64
CA LYS A 158 -4.26 19.23 -2.30
C LYS A 158 -2.78 19.57 -2.03
N TYR A 159 -1.86 18.80 -2.64
CA TYR A 159 -0.43 18.90 -2.42
C TYR A 159 0.33 19.02 -3.75
N PRO A 160 0.29 20.20 -4.41
CA PRO A 160 0.83 20.36 -5.77
C PRO A 160 2.35 20.18 -5.88
N GLN A 161 3.08 20.14 -4.76
CA GLN A 161 4.51 19.85 -4.71
C GLN A 161 4.81 18.34 -4.79
N VAL A 162 3.82 17.47 -4.50
CA VAL A 162 3.99 16.02 -4.51
C VAL A 162 4.05 15.50 -5.93
N ARG A 163 5.04 14.68 -6.21
CA ARG A 163 5.31 14.11 -7.53
C ARG A 163 5.09 12.61 -7.60
N TYR A 164 5.34 11.92 -6.49
CA TYR A 164 5.30 10.47 -6.45
C TYR A 164 4.41 9.96 -5.32
N LEU A 165 3.76 8.86 -5.61
CA LEU A 165 3.14 8.01 -4.60
C LEU A 165 3.99 6.76 -4.45
N ASP A 166 4.49 6.53 -3.25
CA ASP A 166 5.08 5.30 -2.82
C ASP A 166 3.97 4.35 -2.39
N ARG A 167 3.95 3.14 -2.92
CA ARG A 167 2.98 2.12 -2.55
C ARG A 167 3.65 0.94 -1.83
N GLU A 168 4.79 1.23 -1.22
CA GLU A 168 5.59 0.29 -0.45
C GLU A 168 6.00 -0.97 -1.25
N ASP A 169 6.51 -1.98 -0.58
CA ASP A 169 7.05 -3.20 -1.15
C ASP A 169 5.96 -4.24 -1.51
N ASP A 170 6.38 -5.37 -2.07
CA ASP A 170 5.52 -6.49 -2.42
C ASP A 170 5.65 -7.70 -1.46
N MET A 171 6.47 -7.60 -0.42
CA MET A 171 6.74 -8.64 0.60
C MET A 171 7.08 -10.01 -0.01
N GLY A 172 7.57 -10.07 -1.26
CA GLY A 172 7.80 -11.33 -1.97
C GLY A 172 6.53 -12.07 -2.41
N LEU A 173 5.34 -11.46 -2.26
CA LEU A 173 4.07 -12.07 -2.62
C LEU A 173 3.79 -11.91 -4.11
N PRO A 174 3.75 -13.00 -4.91
CA PRO A 174 3.62 -12.91 -6.38
C PRO A 174 2.35 -12.17 -6.85
N GLY A 175 1.25 -12.33 -6.11
CA GLY A 175 -0.01 -11.65 -6.40
C GLY A 175 0.09 -10.14 -6.21
N LEU A 176 0.71 -9.70 -5.11
CA LEU A 176 0.91 -8.28 -4.78
C LEU A 176 1.91 -7.66 -5.76
N ARG A 177 3.02 -8.34 -6.04
CA ARG A 177 4.01 -7.93 -7.06
C ARG A 177 3.33 -7.68 -8.41
N LYS A 178 2.57 -8.66 -8.90
CA LYS A 178 1.82 -8.54 -10.16
C LYS A 178 0.84 -7.36 -10.13
N ALA A 179 0.16 -7.15 -9.00
CA ALA A 179 -0.77 -6.03 -8.85
C ALA A 179 -0.04 -4.68 -8.96
N LYS A 180 1.09 -4.51 -8.24
CA LYS A 180 1.91 -3.29 -8.28
C LYS A 180 2.53 -3.08 -9.66
N GLU A 181 3.19 -4.06 -10.24
CA GLU A 181 3.79 -3.97 -11.58
C GLU A 181 2.76 -3.67 -12.69
N SER A 182 1.50 -4.06 -12.51
CA SER A 182 0.43 -3.78 -13.47
C SER A 182 0.08 -2.30 -13.64
N TYR A 183 0.61 -1.43 -12.77
CA TYR A 183 0.55 0.03 -12.88
C TYR A 183 1.82 0.63 -13.49
N TYR A 184 2.83 -0.19 -13.79
CA TYR A 184 4.10 0.22 -14.40
C TYR A 184 4.81 1.29 -13.58
N PRO A 185 5.41 0.93 -12.43
CA PRO A 185 6.10 1.88 -11.56
C PRO A 185 7.16 2.68 -12.33
N ASP A 186 7.37 3.93 -11.95
CA ASP A 186 8.39 4.78 -12.54
C ASP A 186 9.77 4.46 -11.96
N TYR A 187 9.79 4.11 -10.66
CA TYR A 187 10.99 3.72 -9.94
C TYR A 187 10.71 2.54 -9.03
N LEU A 188 11.75 1.76 -8.79
CA LEU A 188 11.85 0.84 -7.66
C LEU A 188 12.94 1.40 -6.75
N GLU A 189 12.56 1.77 -5.53
CA GLU A 189 13.54 2.16 -4.52
C GLU A 189 14.17 0.90 -3.94
N VAL A 190 15.52 0.86 -3.99
CA VAL A 190 16.28 -0.32 -3.60
C VAL A 190 16.52 -0.31 -2.10
N ASN A 191 15.97 -1.29 -1.41
CA ASN A 191 16.20 -1.51 0.01
C ASN A 191 17.26 -2.60 0.24
N PHE A 192 18.05 -2.44 1.30
CA PHE A 192 19.11 -3.36 1.67
C PHE A 192 18.88 -3.93 3.06
N SER A 193 19.11 -5.22 3.19
CA SER A 193 19.25 -5.86 4.51
C SER A 193 20.69 -5.74 4.99
N ALA A 194 20.88 -5.31 6.25
CA ALA A 194 22.16 -5.27 6.90
C ALA A 194 22.34 -6.53 7.76
N VAL A 195 23.26 -7.41 7.38
CA VAL A 195 23.57 -8.65 8.10
C VAL A 195 24.87 -8.49 8.87
N GLU A 196 24.87 -8.77 10.16
CA GLU A 196 26.07 -8.69 10.98
C GLU A 196 27.07 -9.78 10.56
N ILE A 197 28.27 -9.35 10.19
CA ILE A 197 29.39 -10.24 9.90
C ILE A 197 29.90 -10.77 11.25
N ARG A 198 29.55 -12.02 11.59
CA ARG A 198 30.10 -12.66 12.79
C ARG A 198 31.58 -12.93 12.56
N CYS A 199 32.45 -12.14 13.20
CA CYS A 199 33.84 -12.54 13.37
C CYS A 199 33.91 -13.73 14.33
N ASP A 200 34.25 -14.91 13.82
CA ASP A 200 34.59 -16.04 14.66
C ASP A 200 35.84 -15.72 15.50
N LEU A 201 35.62 -15.25 16.72
CA LEU A 201 36.68 -14.95 17.71
C LEU A 201 37.38 -16.23 18.22
N THR A 202 37.15 -17.39 17.61
CA THR A 202 37.69 -18.68 18.05
C THR A 202 39.10 -19.01 17.49
N SER A 203 39.63 -18.21 16.59
CA SER A 203 41.01 -18.38 16.11
C SER A 203 42.03 -17.48 16.89
N ARG A 204 42.13 -17.69 18.21
CA ARG A 204 43.35 -17.27 18.90
C ARG A 204 44.49 -18.19 18.43
N PRO A 205 45.60 -17.68 17.87
CA PRO A 205 46.74 -18.49 17.64
C PRO A 205 47.23 -19.00 18.98
N LYS A 206 47.43 -20.31 19.09
CA LYS A 206 48.14 -20.91 20.24
C LYS A 206 49.56 -20.33 20.20
N THR A 207 49.87 -19.46 21.13
CA THR A 207 51.23 -19.10 21.43
C THR A 207 51.92 -20.34 21.96
N GLU A 208 52.74 -20.97 21.12
CA GLU A 208 53.71 -21.96 21.57
C GLU A 208 54.70 -21.25 22.47
N GLY A 209 54.78 -21.68 23.74
CA GLY A 209 55.81 -21.36 24.69
C GLY A 209 56.76 -22.54 24.86
#